data_adb91828a23c44611058f50c592e2e82
#
_entry.id   adb91828a23c44611058f50c592e2e82
#
_cell.length_a   1.000
_cell.length_b   1.000
_cell.length_c   1.000
_cell.angle_alpha   90.00
_cell.angle_beta   90.00
_cell.angle_gamma   90.00
#
_symmetry.space_group_name_H-M   'P 1'
#
loop_
_entity.id
_entity.type
_entity.pdbx_description
1 polymer ?
#
loop_
_entity_poly.entity_id
_entity_poly.type
_entity_poly.pdbx_seq_one_letter_code
_entity_poly.pdbx_strand_id
1 'polypeptide(L)'
;MAEEELIKKTPPHSKSAEQSVLGSMLLDPETVITVSEMLEADDFFDKRYGLIFSAITSLEKEGKPIDIVTIENKIREMEHPLGAIEIDVLRELLLAVPTSVNVAHYAEIVYKNSLLRKLIKVTEEISLNCYAGESTLEDVLQLTEKKVFDLLQKRHVSDSTDIKQVIISVVESIAAASKSGGTVTGIPTGFHDLDYKMAGLQNSDLILIAARPSMGKTAF
;
A
#
# COMPACT_ATOMS: atom_id res chain seq x y z
N MET A 1 -42.69 -1.99 12.20
CA MET A 1 -42.11 -2.48 10.93
C MET A 1 -41.30 -1.33 10.40
N ALA A 2 -40.01 -1.33 10.73
CA ALA A 2 -39.07 -0.33 10.19
C ALA A 2 -38.83 -0.67 8.71
N GLU A 3 -39.11 0.28 7.85
CA GLU A 3 -38.65 0.29 6.50
C GLU A 3 -37.11 0.24 6.55
N GLU A 4 -36.54 -0.93 6.27
CA GLU A 4 -35.16 -1.03 5.87
C GLU A 4 -35.07 -0.28 4.51
N GLU A 5 -34.73 1.00 4.59
CA GLU A 5 -34.20 1.72 3.46
C GLU A 5 -33.06 0.87 2.90
N LEU A 6 -33.29 0.29 1.75
CA LEU A 6 -32.24 -0.25 0.89
C LEU A 6 -31.30 0.90 0.55
N ILE A 7 -30.39 1.21 1.47
CA ILE A 7 -29.30 2.12 1.22
C ILE A 7 -28.58 1.53 0.00
N LYS A 8 -28.78 2.13 -1.16
CA LYS A 8 -27.95 1.84 -2.35
C LYS A 8 -26.51 2.04 -1.90
N LYS A 9 -25.83 0.95 -1.56
CA LYS A 9 -24.46 0.96 -1.09
C LYS A 9 -23.57 1.34 -2.28
N THR A 10 -23.46 2.65 -2.54
CA THR A 10 -22.51 3.15 -3.51
C THR A 10 -21.12 2.95 -2.94
N PRO A 11 -20.20 2.28 -3.66
CA PRO A 11 -18.84 2.07 -3.17
C PRO A 11 -18.16 3.39 -2.82
N PRO A 12 -17.34 3.45 -1.77
CA PRO A 12 -16.65 4.67 -1.36
C PRO A 12 -15.79 5.23 -2.49
N HIS A 13 -16.00 6.51 -2.83
CA HIS A 13 -15.25 7.23 -3.84
C HIS A 13 -15.31 8.74 -3.61
N SER A 14 -14.39 9.47 -4.22
CA SER A 14 -14.42 10.94 -4.27
C SER A 14 -13.99 11.41 -5.64
N LYS A 15 -14.98 11.69 -6.51
CA LYS A 15 -14.72 12.17 -7.87
C LYS A 15 -13.84 13.42 -7.87
N SER A 16 -14.08 14.34 -6.97
CA SER A 16 -13.30 15.59 -6.87
C SER A 16 -11.84 15.32 -6.49
N ALA A 17 -11.57 14.37 -5.57
CA ALA A 17 -10.19 14.02 -5.22
C ALA A 17 -9.47 13.32 -6.38
N GLU A 18 -10.15 12.39 -7.08
CA GLU A 18 -9.58 11.72 -8.25
C GLU A 18 -9.25 12.71 -9.37
N GLN A 19 -10.16 13.65 -9.66
CA GLN A 19 -9.92 14.72 -10.63
C GLN A 19 -8.77 15.63 -10.19
N SER A 20 -8.68 15.95 -8.89
CA SER A 20 -7.62 16.81 -8.36
C SER A 20 -6.25 16.14 -8.44
N VAL A 21 -6.15 14.83 -8.21
CA VAL A 21 -4.90 14.08 -8.37
C VAL A 21 -4.44 14.16 -9.82
N LEU A 22 -5.28 13.76 -10.77
CA LEU A 22 -4.92 13.73 -12.19
C LEU A 22 -4.65 15.13 -12.76
N GLY A 23 -5.46 16.10 -12.38
CA GLY A 23 -5.25 17.49 -12.76
C GLY A 23 -3.93 18.06 -12.26
N SER A 24 -3.53 17.72 -11.01
CA SER A 24 -2.22 18.10 -10.46
C SER A 24 -1.06 17.46 -11.23
N MET A 25 -1.19 16.20 -11.60
CA MET A 25 -0.17 15.48 -12.40
C MET A 25 -0.02 16.07 -13.82
N LEU A 26 -1.10 16.63 -14.38
CA LEU A 26 -1.10 17.31 -15.67
C LEU A 26 -0.47 18.71 -15.59
N LEU A 27 -0.64 19.41 -14.46
CA LEU A 27 -0.11 20.75 -14.23
C LEU A 27 1.38 20.73 -13.88
N ASP A 28 1.81 19.73 -13.15
CA ASP A 28 3.15 19.64 -12.58
C ASP A 28 3.69 18.21 -12.65
N PRO A 29 4.59 17.92 -13.62
CA PRO A 29 5.16 16.60 -13.79
C PRO A 29 5.93 16.06 -12.57
N GLU A 30 6.45 16.93 -11.69
CA GLU A 30 7.16 16.49 -10.48
C GLU A 30 6.21 15.74 -9.52
N THR A 31 4.92 16.06 -9.56
CA THR A 31 3.92 15.39 -8.74
C THR A 31 3.65 13.94 -9.15
N VAL A 32 3.98 13.57 -10.40
CA VAL A 32 3.75 12.22 -10.93
C VAL A 32 4.53 11.19 -10.13
N ILE A 33 5.77 11.49 -9.77
CA ILE A 33 6.61 10.59 -8.95
C ILE A 33 5.96 10.37 -7.59
N THR A 34 5.63 11.46 -6.88
CA THR A 34 5.00 11.39 -5.55
C THR A 34 3.68 10.60 -5.58
N VAL A 35 2.84 10.84 -6.58
CA VAL A 35 1.55 10.16 -6.69
C VAL A 35 1.71 8.69 -7.08
N SER A 36 2.66 8.36 -7.96
CA SER A 36 2.92 6.97 -8.39
C SER A 36 3.50 6.09 -7.27
N GLU A 37 4.10 6.67 -6.23
CA GLU A 37 4.49 5.96 -5.02
C GLU A 37 3.30 5.63 -4.11
N MET A 38 2.21 6.41 -4.19
CA MET A 38 1.05 6.28 -3.31
C MET A 38 -0.12 5.52 -3.94
N LEU A 39 -0.30 5.63 -5.26
CA LEU A 39 -1.47 5.14 -5.97
C LEU A 39 -1.11 4.24 -7.16
N GLU A 40 -1.99 3.29 -7.40
CA GLU A 40 -2.03 2.47 -8.61
C GLU A 40 -3.27 2.81 -9.46
N ALA A 41 -3.29 2.41 -10.73
CA ALA A 41 -4.43 2.66 -11.63
C ALA A 41 -5.75 2.08 -11.10
N ASP A 42 -5.68 0.93 -10.42
CA ASP A 42 -6.84 0.26 -9.82
C ASP A 42 -7.40 0.97 -8.58
N ASP A 43 -6.70 1.97 -8.06
CA ASP A 43 -7.14 2.76 -6.92
C ASP A 43 -8.17 3.82 -7.31
N PHE A 44 -8.34 4.10 -8.59
CA PHE A 44 -9.37 5.01 -9.08
C PHE A 44 -10.72 4.31 -9.19
N PHE A 45 -11.77 4.98 -8.76
CA PHE A 45 -13.14 4.47 -8.90
C PHE A 45 -13.61 4.52 -10.36
N ASP A 46 -13.35 5.65 -11.03
CA ASP A 46 -13.60 5.77 -12.46
C ASP A 46 -12.44 5.10 -13.25
N LYS A 47 -12.77 4.03 -13.95
CA LYS A 47 -11.80 3.29 -14.77
C LYS A 47 -11.11 4.15 -15.82
N ARG A 48 -11.79 5.21 -16.31
CA ARG A 48 -11.19 6.18 -17.24
C ARG A 48 -10.06 6.95 -16.58
N TYR A 49 -10.23 7.32 -15.31
CA TYR A 49 -9.17 7.99 -14.53
C TYR A 49 -7.99 7.05 -14.25
N GLY A 50 -8.25 5.78 -13.96
CA GLY A 50 -7.19 4.78 -13.86
C GLY A 50 -6.39 4.61 -15.15
N LEU A 51 -7.06 4.65 -16.32
CA LEU A 51 -6.40 4.58 -17.62
C LEU A 51 -5.55 5.85 -17.90
N ILE A 52 -6.06 7.03 -17.59
CA ILE A 52 -5.31 8.30 -17.68
C ILE A 52 -4.08 8.24 -16.79
N PHE A 53 -4.23 7.79 -15.54
CA PHE A 53 -3.12 7.61 -14.62
C PHE A 53 -2.03 6.67 -15.19
N SER A 54 -2.43 5.53 -15.74
CA SER A 54 -1.50 4.59 -16.38
C SER A 54 -0.76 5.21 -17.56
N ALA A 55 -1.45 6.02 -18.36
CA ALA A 55 -0.83 6.71 -19.49
C ALA A 55 0.20 7.75 -19.02
N ILE A 56 -0.15 8.57 -18.01
CA ILE A 56 0.75 9.57 -17.43
C ILE A 56 2.01 8.91 -16.84
N THR A 57 1.85 7.87 -16.02
CA THR A 57 2.97 7.15 -15.41
C THR A 57 3.85 6.42 -16.42
N SER A 58 3.26 5.96 -17.53
CA SER A 58 4.03 5.38 -18.64
C SER A 58 4.86 6.42 -19.39
N LEU A 59 4.29 7.60 -19.65
CA LEU A 59 4.99 8.71 -20.30
C LEU A 59 6.15 9.22 -19.45
N GLU A 60 5.95 9.33 -18.13
CA GLU A 60 7.00 9.69 -17.17
C GLU A 60 8.17 8.70 -17.23
N LYS A 61 7.89 7.39 -17.18
CA LYS A 61 8.90 6.34 -17.27
C LYS A 61 9.67 6.36 -18.60
N GLU A 62 9.02 6.79 -19.68
CA GLU A 62 9.62 6.94 -21.01
C GLU A 62 10.38 8.27 -21.19
N GLY A 63 10.33 9.16 -20.19
CA GLY A 63 10.93 10.51 -20.26
C GLY A 63 10.29 11.41 -21.33
N LYS A 64 9.00 11.15 -21.66
CA LYS A 64 8.24 11.92 -22.64
C LYS A 64 7.48 13.06 -21.97
N PRO A 65 7.22 14.17 -22.69
CA PRO A 65 6.41 15.26 -22.15
C PRO A 65 4.99 14.78 -21.85
N ILE A 66 4.42 15.31 -20.76
CA ILE A 66 3.07 15.00 -20.29
C ILE A 66 2.17 16.16 -20.66
N ASP A 67 1.39 15.97 -21.70
CA ASP A 67 0.37 16.91 -22.18
C ASP A 67 -0.84 16.17 -22.73
N ILE A 68 -1.92 16.90 -23.02
CA ILE A 68 -3.18 16.31 -23.52
C ILE A 68 -2.95 15.47 -24.77
N VAL A 69 -2.09 15.89 -25.70
CA VAL A 69 -1.85 15.23 -26.98
C VAL A 69 -1.08 13.94 -26.78
N THR A 70 -0.02 13.99 -25.96
CA THR A 70 0.82 12.81 -25.68
C THR A 70 0.06 11.75 -24.89
N ILE A 71 -0.80 12.16 -23.95
CA ILE A 71 -1.67 11.26 -23.18
C ILE A 71 -2.71 10.60 -24.09
N GLU A 72 -3.38 11.38 -24.95
CA GLU A 72 -4.34 10.82 -25.90
C GLU A 72 -3.71 9.78 -26.82
N ASN A 73 -2.52 10.08 -27.38
CA ASN A 73 -1.79 9.14 -28.21
C ASN A 73 -1.39 7.88 -27.42
N LYS A 74 -0.89 8.06 -26.19
CA LYS A 74 -0.51 6.93 -25.33
C LYS A 74 -1.68 6.03 -25.00
N ILE A 75 -2.85 6.58 -24.69
CA ILE A 75 -4.08 5.82 -24.43
C ILE A 75 -4.50 5.02 -25.67
N ARG A 76 -4.37 5.59 -26.88
CA ARG A 76 -4.65 4.86 -28.13
C ARG A 76 -3.67 3.71 -28.35
N GLU A 77 -2.39 3.89 -28.04
CA GLU A 77 -1.37 2.83 -28.11
C GLU A 77 -1.64 1.67 -27.14
N MET A 78 -2.26 1.95 -25.98
CA MET A 78 -2.54 0.94 -24.96
C MET A 78 -3.66 -0.03 -25.34
N GLU A 79 -4.38 0.18 -26.46
CA GLU A 79 -5.46 -0.67 -26.97
C GLU A 79 -6.46 -1.13 -25.88
N HIS A 80 -6.79 -0.23 -24.94
CA HIS A 80 -7.61 -0.57 -23.78
C HIS A 80 -9.09 -0.77 -24.18
N PRO A 81 -9.84 -1.73 -23.55
CA PRO A 81 -11.25 -1.99 -23.86
C PRO A 81 -12.18 -0.79 -23.72
N LEU A 82 -11.81 0.24 -22.96
CA LEU A 82 -12.58 1.49 -22.82
C LEU A 82 -12.48 2.40 -24.04
N GLY A 83 -11.63 2.08 -25.01
CA GLY A 83 -11.44 2.89 -26.21
C GLY A 83 -10.76 4.24 -25.94
N ALA A 84 -10.93 5.17 -26.89
CA ALA A 84 -10.39 6.52 -26.77
C ALA A 84 -11.11 7.30 -25.67
N ILE A 85 -10.36 7.99 -24.82
CA ILE A 85 -10.91 8.95 -23.86
C ILE A 85 -11.14 10.27 -24.61
N GLU A 86 -12.32 10.87 -24.41
CA GLU A 86 -12.64 12.16 -25.00
C GLU A 86 -11.69 13.25 -24.46
N ILE A 87 -11.17 14.09 -25.35
CA ILE A 87 -10.26 15.21 -25.00
C ILE A 87 -10.91 16.12 -23.96
N ASP A 88 -12.22 16.24 -23.96
CA ASP A 88 -12.96 17.10 -23.02
C ASP A 88 -12.80 16.62 -21.58
N VAL A 89 -12.64 15.31 -21.33
CA VAL A 89 -12.34 14.76 -20.00
C VAL A 89 -10.97 15.26 -19.51
N LEU A 90 -9.95 15.26 -20.37
CA LEU A 90 -8.62 15.75 -20.02
C LEU A 90 -8.61 17.26 -19.75
N ARG A 91 -9.40 18.03 -20.51
CA ARG A 91 -9.60 19.45 -20.27
C ARG A 91 -10.30 19.74 -18.95
N GLU A 92 -11.35 18.96 -18.63
CA GLU A 92 -12.06 19.04 -17.34
C GLU A 92 -11.11 18.82 -16.17
N LEU A 93 -10.18 17.86 -16.27
CA LEU A 93 -9.18 17.58 -15.23
C LEU A 93 -8.24 18.76 -15.01
N LEU A 94 -7.78 19.43 -16.06
CA LEU A 94 -6.93 20.61 -15.94
C LEU A 94 -7.66 21.79 -15.28
N LEU A 95 -8.96 21.93 -15.54
CA LEU A 95 -9.78 23.01 -14.97
C LEU A 95 -10.20 22.70 -13.52
N ALA A 96 -10.16 21.45 -13.10
CA ALA A 96 -10.59 21.03 -11.76
C ALA A 96 -9.63 21.48 -10.64
N VAL A 97 -8.38 21.83 -10.98
CA VAL A 97 -7.34 22.10 -9.97
C VAL A 97 -6.66 23.45 -10.23
N PRO A 98 -6.73 24.39 -9.29
CA PRO A 98 -6.01 25.66 -9.38
C PRO A 98 -4.53 25.56 -9.03
N THR A 99 -4.10 24.50 -8.32
CA THR A 99 -2.71 24.31 -7.83
C THR A 99 -2.38 22.85 -7.53
N SER A 100 -1.15 22.43 -7.79
CA SER A 100 -0.63 21.07 -7.52
C SER A 100 -0.15 20.85 -6.07
N VAL A 101 -0.08 21.91 -5.25
CA VAL A 101 0.56 21.89 -3.91
C VAL A 101 -0.01 20.81 -2.97
N ASN A 102 -1.29 20.52 -3.06
CA ASN A 102 -1.98 19.61 -2.14
C ASN A 102 -2.18 18.19 -2.71
N VAL A 103 -1.46 17.82 -3.76
CA VAL A 103 -1.68 16.53 -4.46
C VAL A 103 -1.55 15.32 -3.55
N ALA A 104 -0.61 15.31 -2.62
CA ALA A 104 -0.42 14.21 -1.66
C ALA A 104 -1.68 14.00 -0.81
N HIS A 105 -2.31 15.08 -0.33
CA HIS A 105 -3.55 14.97 0.44
C HIS A 105 -4.72 14.42 -0.40
N TYR A 106 -4.84 14.83 -1.66
CA TYR A 106 -5.85 14.25 -2.55
C TYR A 106 -5.58 12.78 -2.85
N ALA A 107 -4.31 12.39 -3.02
CA ALA A 107 -3.91 11.01 -3.19
C ALA A 107 -4.26 10.15 -1.96
N GLU A 108 -4.06 10.64 -0.75
CA GLU A 108 -4.49 9.96 0.48
C GLU A 108 -6.00 9.70 0.51
N ILE A 109 -6.83 10.67 0.06
CA ILE A 109 -8.28 10.49 0.00
C ILE A 109 -8.65 9.39 -1.00
N VAL A 110 -8.02 9.38 -2.18
CA VAL A 110 -8.24 8.34 -3.20
C VAL A 110 -7.83 6.97 -2.66
N TYR A 111 -6.63 6.87 -2.07
CA TYR A 111 -6.11 5.65 -1.47
C TYR A 111 -7.02 5.08 -0.38
N LYS A 112 -7.46 5.94 0.57
CA LYS A 112 -8.40 5.55 1.63
C LYS A 112 -9.69 4.95 1.06
N ASN A 113 -10.27 5.60 0.06
CA ASN A 113 -11.49 5.12 -0.58
C ASN A 113 -11.24 3.81 -1.34
N SER A 114 -10.10 3.67 -2.01
CA SER A 114 -9.70 2.43 -2.66
C SER A 114 -9.57 1.27 -1.67
N LEU A 115 -8.90 1.50 -0.55
CA LEU A 115 -8.75 0.49 0.50
C LEU A 115 -10.10 0.03 1.05
N LEU A 116 -11.04 0.95 1.27
CA LEU A 116 -12.40 0.62 1.68
C LEU A 116 -13.13 -0.24 0.63
N ARG A 117 -12.99 0.07 -0.67
CA ARG A 117 -13.56 -0.76 -1.75
C ARG A 117 -12.94 -2.16 -1.78
N LYS A 118 -11.62 -2.27 -1.62
CA LYS A 118 -10.91 -3.56 -1.55
C LYS A 118 -11.39 -4.39 -0.36
N LEU A 119 -11.59 -3.75 0.81
CA LEU A 119 -12.15 -4.41 2.01
C LEU A 119 -13.59 -4.91 1.76
N ILE A 120 -14.45 -4.08 1.16
CA ILE A 120 -15.82 -4.48 0.80
C ILE A 120 -15.78 -5.71 -0.10
N LYS A 121 -14.98 -5.69 -1.17
CA LYS A 121 -14.85 -6.80 -2.10
C LYS A 121 -14.37 -8.09 -1.42
N VAL A 122 -13.38 -8.00 -0.54
CA VAL A 122 -12.86 -9.16 0.21
C VAL A 122 -13.92 -9.72 1.16
N THR A 123 -14.66 -8.86 1.87
CA THR A 123 -15.73 -9.32 2.78
C THR A 123 -16.90 -9.95 2.04
N GLU A 124 -17.28 -9.42 0.87
CA GLU A 124 -18.30 -10.04 0.01
C GLU A 124 -17.86 -11.43 -0.46
N GLU A 125 -16.60 -11.56 -0.88
CA GLU A 125 -16.05 -12.84 -1.34
C GLU A 125 -15.96 -13.88 -0.21
N ILE A 126 -15.55 -13.47 1.00
CA ILE A 126 -15.55 -14.33 2.19
C ILE A 126 -16.99 -14.76 2.51
N SER A 127 -17.93 -13.83 2.48
CA SER A 127 -19.35 -14.11 2.75
C SER A 127 -19.90 -15.13 1.75
N LEU A 128 -19.63 -14.97 0.46
CA LEU A 128 -20.05 -15.92 -0.58
C LEU A 128 -19.49 -17.32 -0.34
N ASN A 129 -18.21 -17.44 0.01
CA ASN A 129 -17.58 -18.73 0.31
C ASN A 129 -18.21 -19.42 1.55
N CYS A 130 -18.56 -18.63 2.58
CA CYS A 130 -19.26 -19.16 3.74
C CYS A 130 -20.66 -19.70 3.39
N TYR A 131 -21.41 -19.02 2.50
CA TYR A 131 -22.74 -19.45 2.08
C TYR A 131 -22.70 -20.63 1.10
N ALA A 132 -21.67 -20.75 0.26
CA ALA A 132 -21.53 -21.83 -0.70
C ALA A 132 -21.40 -23.20 -0.03
N GLY A 133 -20.76 -23.27 1.17
CA GLY A 133 -20.64 -24.50 1.96
C GLY A 133 -19.84 -25.63 1.30
N GLU A 134 -19.11 -25.33 0.23
CA GLU A 134 -18.31 -26.32 -0.53
C GLU A 134 -16.93 -26.56 0.08
N SER A 135 -16.42 -25.61 0.85
CA SER A 135 -15.10 -25.64 1.47
C SER A 135 -15.16 -26.07 2.92
N THR A 136 -14.07 -26.67 3.45
CA THR A 136 -14.00 -26.95 4.89
C THR A 136 -13.88 -25.68 5.71
N LEU A 137 -14.19 -25.72 7.00
CA LEU A 137 -14.04 -24.56 7.88
C LEU A 137 -12.60 -24.05 7.89
N GLU A 138 -11.62 -24.96 7.93
CA GLU A 138 -10.20 -24.64 7.90
C GLU A 138 -9.81 -23.89 6.63
N ASP A 139 -10.30 -24.33 5.47
CA ASP A 139 -10.02 -23.66 4.19
C ASP A 139 -10.57 -22.24 4.16
N VAL A 140 -11.78 -22.02 4.66
CA VAL A 140 -12.41 -20.69 4.72
C VAL A 140 -11.63 -19.77 5.66
N LEU A 141 -11.20 -20.26 6.82
CA LEU A 141 -10.42 -19.48 7.78
C LEU A 141 -9.06 -19.11 7.19
N GLN A 142 -8.35 -20.05 6.57
CA GLN A 142 -7.05 -19.80 5.93
C GLN A 142 -7.16 -18.82 4.76
N LEU A 143 -8.20 -18.93 3.93
CA LEU A 143 -8.47 -17.99 2.85
C LEU A 143 -8.72 -16.58 3.39
N THR A 144 -9.52 -16.47 4.46
CA THR A 144 -9.85 -15.19 5.10
C THR A 144 -8.60 -14.52 5.64
N GLU A 145 -7.80 -15.26 6.42
CA GLU A 145 -6.54 -14.76 6.98
C GLU A 145 -5.61 -14.26 5.88
N LYS A 146 -5.39 -15.06 4.84
CA LYS A 146 -4.55 -14.69 3.72
C LYS A 146 -5.03 -13.40 3.03
N LYS A 147 -6.31 -13.30 2.68
CA LYS A 147 -6.84 -12.14 1.96
C LYS A 147 -6.79 -10.85 2.78
N VAL A 148 -7.09 -10.95 4.08
CA VAL A 148 -6.98 -9.78 4.97
C VAL A 148 -5.51 -9.40 5.16
N PHE A 149 -4.62 -10.36 5.34
CA PHE A 149 -3.19 -10.12 5.47
C PHE A 149 -2.60 -9.45 4.23
N ASP A 150 -2.92 -9.94 3.03
CA ASP A 150 -2.45 -9.37 1.76
C ASP A 150 -2.88 -7.89 1.59
N LEU A 151 -4.09 -7.53 2.05
CA LEU A 151 -4.56 -6.16 2.06
C LEU A 151 -3.77 -5.26 3.04
N LEU A 152 -3.47 -5.79 4.23
CA LEU A 152 -2.74 -5.06 5.26
C LEU A 152 -1.25 -4.90 4.88
N GLN A 153 -0.66 -5.90 4.25
CA GLN A 153 0.74 -5.87 3.82
C GLN A 153 0.99 -4.80 2.73
N LYS A 154 0.05 -4.65 1.79
CA LYS A 154 0.12 -3.59 0.77
C LYS A 154 0.09 -2.16 1.36
N ARG A 155 -0.44 -2.01 2.56
CA ARG A 155 -0.48 -0.73 3.28
C ARG A 155 0.92 -0.26 3.72
N HIS A 156 1.85 -1.18 4.01
CA HIS A 156 3.17 -0.85 4.55
C HIS A 156 4.18 -0.36 3.51
N VAL A 157 3.88 -0.46 2.21
CA VAL A 157 4.80 0.02 1.16
C VAL A 157 4.87 1.56 1.11
N SER A 158 3.83 2.25 1.61
CA SER A 158 3.81 3.72 1.66
C SER A 158 4.29 4.34 2.98
N ASP A 159 4.52 3.53 4.01
CA ASP A 159 5.15 3.99 5.27
C ASP A 159 6.69 4.01 5.12
N SER A 160 7.20 4.75 4.14
CA SER A 160 8.61 5.14 4.17
C SER A 160 8.79 6.09 5.36
N THR A 161 9.27 5.53 6.46
CA THR A 161 9.60 6.32 7.66
C THR A 161 10.68 7.32 7.27
N ASP A 162 10.45 8.62 7.51
CA ASP A 162 11.44 9.65 7.25
C ASP A 162 12.79 9.23 7.87
N ILE A 163 13.83 9.22 7.06
CA ILE A 163 15.19 8.83 7.47
C ILE A 163 15.63 9.56 8.76
N LYS A 164 15.13 10.79 8.98
CA LYS A 164 15.39 11.55 10.20
C LYS A 164 14.83 10.86 11.44
N GLN A 165 13.61 10.31 11.35
CA GLN A 165 12.99 9.59 12.47
C GLN A 165 13.73 8.29 12.74
N VAL A 166 14.17 7.58 11.70
CA VAL A 166 14.99 6.37 11.84
C VAL A 166 16.32 6.70 12.51
N ILE A 167 17.01 7.77 12.08
CA ILE A 167 18.26 8.21 12.71
C ILE A 167 18.05 8.57 14.17
N ILE A 168 17.00 9.30 14.52
CA ILE A 168 16.69 9.67 15.90
C ILE A 168 16.48 8.41 16.75
N SER A 169 15.68 7.45 16.29
CA SER A 169 15.41 6.22 17.03
C SER A 169 16.68 5.36 17.22
N VAL A 170 17.56 5.31 16.22
CA VAL A 170 18.85 4.62 16.32
C VAL A 170 19.77 5.30 17.33
N VAL A 171 19.87 6.64 17.31
CA VAL A 171 20.67 7.41 18.30
C VAL A 171 20.14 7.20 19.71
N GLU A 172 18.83 7.22 19.92
CA GLU A 172 18.20 6.94 21.20
C GLU A 172 18.50 5.52 21.69
N SER A 173 18.44 4.52 20.79
CA SER A 173 18.76 3.13 21.11
C SER A 173 20.24 2.96 21.50
N ILE A 174 21.15 3.61 20.79
CA ILE A 174 22.59 3.63 21.14
C ILE A 174 22.81 4.31 22.51
N ALA A 175 22.15 5.45 22.76
CA ALA A 175 22.26 6.14 24.03
C ALA A 175 21.70 5.32 25.21
N ALA A 176 20.62 4.58 25.01
CA ALA A 176 20.05 3.67 25.99
C ALA A 176 20.99 2.49 26.27
N ALA A 177 21.55 1.87 25.23
CA ALA A 177 22.52 0.78 25.36
C ALA A 177 23.80 1.24 26.10
N SER A 178 24.28 2.44 25.79
CA SER A 178 25.46 3.04 26.50
C SER A 178 25.19 3.29 27.97
N LYS A 179 23.97 3.67 28.36
CA LYS A 179 23.60 3.91 29.76
C LYS A 179 23.39 2.62 30.55
N SER A 180 22.95 1.54 29.91
CA SER A 180 22.69 0.25 30.58
C SER A 180 23.96 -0.47 31.02
N GLY A 181 25.15 -0.10 30.47
CA GLY A 181 26.45 -0.64 30.89
C GLY A 181 26.60 -2.17 30.77
N GLY A 182 25.59 -2.86 30.26
CA GLY A 182 25.56 -4.31 30.12
C GLY A 182 26.11 -4.77 28.76
N THR A 183 26.79 -5.91 28.75
CA THR A 183 27.26 -6.57 27.53
C THR A 183 26.14 -7.22 26.72
N VAL A 184 24.92 -7.33 27.30
CA VAL A 184 23.74 -7.96 26.70
C VAL A 184 22.71 -6.88 26.39
N THR A 185 22.48 -6.62 25.09
CA THR A 185 21.50 -5.63 24.61
C THR A 185 20.16 -6.26 24.27
N GLY A 186 20.14 -7.59 24.01
CA GLY A 186 18.94 -8.37 23.72
C GLY A 186 18.42 -9.12 24.94
N ILE A 187 17.58 -10.15 24.69
CA ILE A 187 17.04 -11.04 25.72
C ILE A 187 18.16 -12.00 26.17
N PRO A 188 18.54 -12.02 27.46
CA PRO A 188 19.58 -12.92 27.91
C PRO A 188 19.12 -14.39 27.87
N THR A 189 20.00 -15.27 27.40
CA THR A 189 19.73 -16.72 27.36
C THR A 189 20.03 -17.40 28.70
N GLY A 190 20.82 -16.75 29.56
CA GLY A 190 21.34 -17.29 30.81
C GLY A 190 22.66 -18.07 30.65
N PHE A 191 23.14 -18.23 29.41
CA PHE A 191 24.47 -18.85 29.15
C PHE A 191 25.48 -17.73 28.90
N HIS A 192 26.33 -17.43 29.89
CA HIS A 192 27.24 -16.30 29.86
C HIS A 192 28.11 -16.20 28.61
N ASP A 193 28.67 -17.30 28.15
CA ASP A 193 29.54 -17.34 26.97
C ASP A 193 28.73 -17.08 25.67
N LEU A 194 27.49 -17.52 25.62
CA LEU A 194 26.60 -17.32 24.50
C LEU A 194 26.13 -15.85 24.48
N ASP A 195 25.68 -15.36 25.61
CA ASP A 195 25.22 -13.99 25.77
C ASP A 195 26.35 -12.97 25.50
N TYR A 196 27.59 -13.29 25.89
CA TYR A 196 28.75 -12.46 25.56
C TYR A 196 29.04 -12.42 24.05
N LYS A 197 28.89 -13.53 23.34
CA LYS A 197 29.14 -13.60 21.87
C LYS A 197 28.03 -13.01 21.03
N MET A 198 26.79 -13.16 21.45
CA MET A 198 25.60 -12.74 20.69
C MET A 198 25.00 -11.43 21.19
N ALA A 199 25.48 -10.87 22.30
CA ALA A 199 24.86 -9.75 23.02
C ALA A 199 23.39 -10.01 23.40
N GLY A 200 23.02 -11.28 23.64
CA GLY A 200 21.65 -11.77 23.83
C GLY A 200 20.90 -12.02 22.51
N LEU A 201 19.66 -12.47 22.62
CA LEU A 201 18.78 -12.69 21.46
C LEU A 201 18.19 -11.34 21.02
N GLN A 202 18.48 -10.92 19.79
CA GLN A 202 18.01 -9.63 19.26
C GLN A 202 16.64 -9.77 18.60
N ASN A 203 15.87 -8.70 18.61
CA ASN A 203 14.63 -8.61 17.83
C ASN A 203 14.94 -8.74 16.32
N SER A 204 14.10 -9.46 15.60
CA SER A 204 14.22 -9.72 14.16
C SER A 204 15.33 -10.69 13.75
N ASP A 205 16.09 -11.30 14.67
CA ASP A 205 17.06 -12.34 14.34
C ASP A 205 16.38 -13.71 14.16
N LEU A 206 16.75 -14.42 13.11
CA LEU A 206 16.43 -15.84 12.94
C LEU A 206 17.52 -16.70 13.59
N ILE A 207 17.21 -17.33 14.72
CA ILE A 207 18.16 -18.13 15.46
C ILE A 207 17.89 -19.62 15.21
N LEU A 208 18.87 -20.33 14.65
CA LEU A 208 18.80 -21.75 14.36
C LEU A 208 19.67 -22.54 15.34
N ILE A 209 19.04 -23.45 16.09
CA ILE A 209 19.73 -24.36 16.98
C ILE A 209 19.78 -25.73 16.31
N ALA A 210 20.99 -26.18 15.96
CA ALA A 210 21.23 -27.47 15.35
C ALA A 210 22.17 -28.33 16.21
N ALA A 211 21.85 -29.59 16.35
CA ALA A 211 22.69 -30.57 17.06
C ALA A 211 22.54 -31.94 16.41
N ARG A 212 23.54 -32.80 16.61
CA ARG A 212 23.43 -34.22 16.21
C ARG A 212 22.36 -34.91 17.08
N PRO A 213 21.77 -36.03 16.60
CA PRO A 213 20.84 -36.83 17.41
C PRO A 213 21.44 -37.16 18.76
N SER A 214 20.63 -37.14 19.81
CA SER A 214 21.01 -37.44 21.21
C SER A 214 21.93 -36.43 21.90
N MET A 215 22.21 -35.26 21.32
CA MET A 215 23.05 -34.21 21.92
C MET A 215 22.27 -33.20 22.76
N GLY A 216 21.04 -33.48 23.13
CA GLY A 216 20.27 -32.64 24.06
C GLY A 216 19.63 -31.40 23.42
N LYS A 217 19.48 -31.34 22.08
CA LYS A 217 18.84 -30.19 21.40
C LYS A 217 17.49 -29.81 21.99
N THR A 218 16.68 -30.80 22.40
CA THR A 218 15.35 -30.57 22.94
C THR A 218 15.38 -30.22 24.44
N ALA A 219 16.51 -30.39 25.11
CA ALA A 219 16.72 -30.02 26.50
C ALA A 219 17.25 -28.59 26.65
N PHE A 220 17.71 -27.98 25.57
CA PHE A 220 18.11 -26.59 25.50
C PHE A 220 16.88 -25.67 25.30
#